data_d156ec93ff97e0d4c55564d4ef197d01
#
_entry.id   d156ec93ff97e0d4c55564d4ef197d01
#
_cell.length_a   1.000
_cell.length_b   1.000
_cell.length_c   1.000
_cell.angle_alpha   90.00
_cell.angle_beta   90.00
_cell.angle_gamma   90.00
#
_symmetry.space_group_name_H-M   'P 1'
#
loop_
_entity.id
_entity.type
_entity.pdbx_description
1 polymer ?
#
loop_
_entity_poly.entity_id
_entity_poly.type
_entity_poly.pdbx_seq_one_letter_code
_entity_poly.pdbx_strand_id
1 'polypeptide(L)'
;GLIAAVGHDLPAEGAQIINAAGLVAAPGLVDMHTHMREPGFEDKETIATGTAAAARGGVTSILAMANTCPVIDRPERVADFYNRAMRSAKVRAYTVGAVSLGMQGKEITDVEDLLSAGAAALSDDGVPLMSAEIMREALIRMKPSGLPILSHSEDGDLVRAGVMNEGALSRKLGYK
;
A
#
# COMPACT_ATOMS: atom_id res chain seq x y z
N GLY A 1 6.53 -13.11 -15.45
CA GLY A 1 7.41 -14.13 -16.00
C GLY A 1 7.65 -15.27 -15.03
N LEU A 2 8.12 -16.39 -15.52
CA LEU A 2 8.46 -17.56 -14.73
C LEU A 2 9.94 -17.92 -14.95
N ILE A 3 10.58 -18.51 -13.96
CA ILE A 3 11.92 -19.08 -14.10
C ILE A 3 11.75 -20.34 -14.97
N ALA A 4 12.37 -20.33 -16.15
CA ALA A 4 12.31 -21.45 -17.08
C ALA A 4 13.34 -22.54 -16.73
N ALA A 5 14.56 -22.15 -16.37
CA ALA A 5 15.63 -23.05 -16.00
C ALA A 5 16.66 -22.33 -15.10
N VAL A 6 17.38 -23.10 -14.31
CA VAL A 6 18.56 -22.67 -13.52
C VAL A 6 19.65 -23.72 -13.76
N GLY A 7 20.85 -23.30 -14.18
CA GLY A 7 21.95 -24.22 -14.44
C GLY A 7 23.16 -23.51 -15.02
N HIS A 8 24.22 -24.31 -15.28
CA HIS A 8 25.40 -23.86 -16.03
C HIS A 8 25.19 -24.12 -17.53
N ASP A 9 25.79 -23.26 -18.36
CA ASP A 9 25.85 -23.41 -19.83
C ASP A 9 24.48 -23.64 -20.50
N LEU A 10 23.44 -22.93 -19.98
CA LEU A 10 22.09 -23.00 -20.56
C LEU A 10 22.11 -22.42 -21.98
N PRO A 11 21.36 -23.02 -22.93
CA PRO A 11 21.25 -22.47 -24.28
C PRO A 11 20.58 -21.09 -24.22
N ALA A 12 21.22 -20.11 -24.87
CA ALA A 12 20.79 -18.71 -24.88
C ALA A 12 20.26 -18.27 -26.27
N GLU A 13 19.99 -19.19 -27.16
CA GLU A 13 19.53 -18.88 -28.52
C GLU A 13 18.17 -18.15 -28.48
N GLY A 14 18.13 -16.96 -29.07
CA GLY A 14 16.93 -16.09 -29.05
C GLY A 14 16.67 -15.37 -27.71
N ALA A 15 17.54 -15.51 -26.72
CA ALA A 15 17.38 -14.86 -25.42
C ALA A 15 18.15 -13.53 -25.33
N GLN A 16 17.62 -12.58 -24.59
CA GLN A 16 18.37 -11.41 -24.14
C GLN A 16 19.29 -11.81 -22.98
N ILE A 17 20.59 -11.62 -23.17
CA ILE A 17 21.61 -11.94 -22.17
C ILE A 17 21.89 -10.70 -21.30
N ILE A 18 21.76 -10.84 -19.98
CA ILE A 18 22.16 -9.82 -19.00
C ILE A 18 23.38 -10.38 -18.24
N ASN A 19 24.55 -9.75 -18.42
CA ASN A 19 25.73 -10.09 -17.63
C ASN A 19 25.62 -9.55 -16.21
N ALA A 20 25.46 -10.43 -15.25
CA ALA A 20 25.36 -10.12 -13.82
C ALA A 20 26.56 -10.66 -13.00
N ALA A 21 27.74 -10.78 -13.63
CA ALA A 21 28.95 -11.28 -12.94
C ALA A 21 29.25 -10.43 -11.70
N GLY A 22 29.43 -11.09 -10.54
CA GLY A 22 29.64 -10.44 -9.25
C GLY A 22 28.39 -9.86 -8.57
N LEU A 23 27.21 -10.03 -9.19
CA LEU A 23 25.92 -9.60 -8.63
C LEU A 23 25.12 -10.79 -8.11
N VAL A 24 24.12 -10.50 -7.27
CA VAL A 24 23.15 -11.48 -6.78
C VAL A 24 21.82 -11.19 -7.45
N ALA A 25 21.24 -12.21 -8.11
CA ALA A 25 19.89 -12.15 -8.62
C ALA A 25 18.92 -12.59 -7.51
N ALA A 26 17.93 -11.75 -7.22
CA ALA A 26 16.91 -11.99 -6.21
C ALA A 26 15.52 -11.63 -6.77
N PRO A 27 14.43 -12.15 -6.17
CA PRO A 27 13.10 -11.63 -6.44
C PRO A 27 13.06 -10.12 -6.14
N GLY A 28 12.29 -9.37 -6.92
CA GLY A 28 12.06 -7.96 -6.63
C GLY A 28 11.35 -7.78 -5.30
N LEU A 29 11.66 -6.70 -4.60
CA LEU A 29 11.05 -6.36 -3.32
C LEU A 29 9.54 -6.07 -3.50
N VAL A 30 8.78 -6.31 -2.43
CA VAL A 30 7.37 -5.94 -2.32
C VAL A 30 7.24 -4.92 -1.21
N ASP A 31 6.72 -3.75 -1.52
CA ASP A 31 6.41 -2.73 -0.53
C ASP A 31 4.90 -2.73 -0.24
N MET A 32 4.54 -3.15 0.96
CA MET A 32 3.14 -3.30 1.36
C MET A 32 2.53 -2.03 1.96
N HIS A 33 3.27 -0.91 2.01
CA HIS A 33 2.79 0.33 2.60
C HIS A 33 3.34 1.54 1.87
N THR A 34 2.61 2.02 0.88
CA THR A 34 3.00 3.18 0.08
C THR A 34 1.85 4.19 -0.06
N HIS A 35 2.21 5.46 -0.28
CA HIS A 35 1.24 6.52 -0.51
C HIS A 35 1.43 7.11 -1.90
N MET A 36 0.60 6.70 -2.85
CA MET A 36 0.63 7.22 -4.22
C MET A 36 -0.10 8.56 -4.38
N ARG A 37 -0.85 8.97 -3.36
CA ARG A 37 -1.51 10.29 -3.26
C ARG A 37 -2.50 10.62 -4.38
N GLU A 38 -2.54 9.85 -5.43
CA GLU A 38 -3.44 9.97 -6.58
C GLU A 38 -4.61 8.97 -6.44
N PRO A 39 -5.88 9.45 -6.58
CA PRO A 39 -6.26 10.83 -6.94
C PRO A 39 -6.27 11.81 -5.78
N GLY A 40 -6.15 13.11 -6.12
CA GLY A 40 -6.52 14.23 -5.26
C GLY A 40 -5.39 14.93 -4.51
N PHE A 41 -4.18 14.38 -4.52
CA PHE A 41 -3.00 14.99 -3.90
C PHE A 41 -1.77 14.82 -4.80
N GLU A 42 -1.95 15.00 -6.11
CA GLU A 42 -0.93 14.79 -7.14
C GLU A 42 0.26 15.77 -7.02
N ASP A 43 0.08 16.84 -6.27
CA ASP A 43 1.16 17.78 -5.89
C ASP A 43 2.20 17.13 -4.95
N LYS A 44 1.81 16.08 -4.23
CA LYS A 44 2.68 15.35 -3.29
C LYS A 44 3.33 14.14 -3.92
N GLU A 45 2.54 13.34 -4.66
CA GLU A 45 3.00 12.13 -5.33
C GLU A 45 1.96 11.69 -6.37
N THR A 46 2.42 10.97 -7.40
CA THR A 46 1.55 10.31 -8.39
C THR A 46 1.86 8.83 -8.50
N ILE A 47 0.96 8.04 -9.06
CA ILE A 47 1.21 6.63 -9.35
C ILE A 47 2.43 6.50 -10.28
N ALA A 48 2.59 7.40 -11.25
CA ALA A 48 3.71 7.37 -12.19
C ALA A 48 5.07 7.58 -11.49
N THR A 49 5.18 8.61 -10.66
CA THR A 49 6.44 9.00 -10.00
C THR A 49 6.79 8.08 -8.84
N GLY A 50 5.82 7.74 -7.99
CA GLY A 50 6.03 6.81 -6.88
C GLY A 50 6.41 5.41 -7.34
N THR A 51 5.76 4.88 -8.39
CA THR A 51 6.13 3.57 -8.95
C THR A 51 7.46 3.59 -9.71
N ALA A 52 7.87 4.73 -10.28
CA ALA A 52 9.19 4.89 -10.87
C ALA A 52 10.28 4.89 -9.77
N ALA A 53 10.03 5.57 -8.64
CA ALA A 53 10.91 5.53 -7.47
C ALA A 53 11.02 4.10 -6.90
N ALA A 54 9.89 3.39 -6.77
CA ALA A 54 9.85 1.98 -6.37
C ALA A 54 10.73 1.10 -7.29
N ALA A 55 10.54 1.21 -8.60
CA ALA A 55 11.35 0.47 -9.59
C ALA A 55 12.85 0.77 -9.43
N ARG A 56 13.21 2.03 -9.23
CA ARG A 56 14.61 2.46 -9.03
C ARG A 56 15.22 1.87 -7.75
N GLY A 57 14.39 1.63 -6.72
CA GLY A 57 14.78 0.99 -5.46
C GLY A 57 14.75 -0.54 -5.49
N GLY A 58 14.42 -1.18 -6.64
CA GLY A 58 14.31 -2.65 -6.74
C GLY A 58 12.98 -3.22 -6.26
N VAL A 59 12.01 -2.36 -5.96
CA VAL A 59 10.65 -2.77 -5.62
C VAL A 59 9.87 -3.05 -6.92
N THR A 60 9.28 -4.23 -7.02
CA THR A 60 8.56 -4.68 -8.23
C THR A 60 7.04 -4.79 -8.03
N SER A 61 6.59 -4.66 -6.80
CA SER A 61 5.17 -4.60 -6.44
C SER A 61 4.96 -3.67 -5.27
N ILE A 62 3.93 -2.84 -5.32
CA ILE A 62 3.55 -1.92 -4.25
C ILE A 62 2.10 -2.12 -3.85
N LEU A 63 1.77 -1.78 -2.61
CA LEU A 63 0.42 -1.69 -2.10
C LEU A 63 0.15 -0.25 -1.63
N ALA A 64 -0.74 0.44 -2.34
CA ALA A 64 -1.07 1.84 -2.09
C ALA A 64 -2.18 1.96 -1.04
N MET A 65 -1.99 2.87 -0.07
CA MET A 65 -2.97 3.16 0.97
C MET A 65 -4.18 3.93 0.43
N ALA A 66 -5.32 3.79 1.14
CA ALA A 66 -6.62 4.32 0.72
C ALA A 66 -6.79 5.83 0.94
N ASN A 67 -5.84 6.51 1.59
CA ASN A 67 -5.91 7.93 1.98
C ASN A 67 -5.69 8.91 0.84
N THR A 68 -6.49 8.77 -0.18
CA THR A 68 -6.60 9.64 -1.37
C THR A 68 -7.79 10.59 -1.24
N CYS A 69 -8.02 11.44 -2.23
CA CYS A 69 -9.20 12.30 -2.29
C CYS A 69 -9.89 12.16 -3.67
N PRO A 70 -11.03 11.48 -3.71
CA PRO A 70 -11.74 10.84 -2.62
C PRO A 70 -11.01 9.60 -2.04
N VAL A 71 -11.32 9.26 -0.79
CA VAL A 71 -10.83 8.04 -0.12
C VAL A 71 -11.27 6.79 -0.90
N ILE A 72 -10.43 5.75 -0.97
CA ILE A 72 -10.79 4.48 -1.63
C ILE A 72 -11.65 3.63 -0.69
N ASP A 73 -12.91 3.99 -0.55
CA ASP A 73 -13.91 3.36 0.33
C ASP A 73 -15.11 2.75 -0.41
N ARG A 74 -15.04 2.69 -1.76
CA ARG A 74 -16.09 2.15 -2.63
C ARG A 74 -15.47 1.42 -3.83
N PRO A 75 -16.16 0.41 -4.41
CA PRO A 75 -15.63 -0.39 -5.51
C PRO A 75 -15.24 0.44 -6.73
N GLU A 76 -15.98 1.50 -7.05
CA GLU A 76 -15.66 2.37 -8.20
C GLU A 76 -14.30 3.08 -8.04
N ARG A 77 -13.91 3.37 -6.79
CA ARG A 77 -12.63 4.02 -6.48
C ARG A 77 -11.46 3.05 -6.55
N VAL A 78 -11.70 1.79 -6.17
CA VAL A 78 -10.75 0.69 -6.40
C VAL A 78 -10.51 0.52 -7.90
N ALA A 79 -11.58 0.47 -8.70
CA ALA A 79 -11.51 0.36 -10.16
C ALA A 79 -10.79 1.57 -10.78
N ASP A 80 -11.06 2.80 -10.32
CA ASP A 80 -10.37 4.01 -10.80
C ASP A 80 -8.86 3.96 -10.52
N PHE A 81 -8.46 3.52 -9.33
CA PHE A 81 -7.04 3.32 -9.01
C PHE A 81 -6.36 2.38 -10.02
N TYR A 82 -6.95 1.22 -10.30
CA TYR A 82 -6.39 0.28 -11.28
C TYR A 82 -6.37 0.83 -12.70
N ASN A 83 -7.39 1.57 -13.11
CA ASN A 83 -7.41 2.23 -14.41
C ASN A 83 -6.29 3.27 -14.56
N ARG A 84 -5.95 4.00 -13.50
CA ARG A 84 -4.81 4.93 -13.47
C ARG A 84 -3.48 4.18 -13.46
N ALA A 85 -3.36 3.16 -12.63
CA ALA A 85 -2.17 2.33 -12.54
C ALA A 85 -1.82 1.65 -13.88
N MET A 86 -2.80 1.10 -14.59
CA MET A 86 -2.58 0.51 -15.94
C MET A 86 -1.96 1.49 -16.92
N ARG A 87 -2.25 2.78 -16.82
CA ARG A 87 -1.74 3.81 -17.75
C ARG A 87 -0.36 4.33 -17.37
N SER A 88 -0.02 4.35 -16.09
CA SER A 88 1.13 5.13 -15.60
C SER A 88 2.11 4.35 -14.75
N ALA A 89 1.70 3.27 -14.08
CA ALA A 89 2.56 2.53 -13.15
C ALA A 89 3.76 1.88 -13.86
N LYS A 90 4.91 1.89 -13.20
CA LYS A 90 6.17 1.27 -13.67
C LYS A 90 6.43 -0.10 -13.05
N VAL A 91 5.74 -0.41 -11.96
CA VAL A 91 5.73 -1.70 -11.26
C VAL A 91 4.30 -2.15 -11.04
N ARG A 92 4.09 -3.39 -10.58
CA ARG A 92 2.74 -3.83 -10.19
C ARG A 92 2.24 -2.98 -9.03
N ALA A 93 1.10 -2.34 -9.22
CA ALA A 93 0.47 -1.50 -8.21
C ALA A 93 -0.87 -2.10 -7.80
N TYR A 94 -1.00 -2.35 -6.51
CA TYR A 94 -2.22 -2.79 -5.87
C TYR A 94 -2.72 -1.68 -4.94
N THR A 95 -3.98 -1.72 -4.56
CA THR A 95 -4.53 -0.78 -3.58
C THR A 95 -5.24 -1.49 -2.44
N VAL A 96 -5.30 -0.85 -1.29
CA VAL A 96 -6.20 -1.23 -0.21
C VAL A 96 -7.53 -0.51 -0.37
N GLY A 97 -8.60 -1.06 0.22
CA GLY A 97 -9.81 -0.32 0.51
C GLY A 97 -9.78 0.26 1.93
N ALA A 98 -10.51 1.33 2.20
CA ALA A 98 -10.68 1.83 3.55
C ALA A 98 -11.54 0.85 4.39
N VAL A 99 -11.22 0.73 5.68
CA VAL A 99 -12.05 -0.04 6.64
C VAL A 99 -13.37 0.67 6.90
N SER A 100 -13.31 2.00 7.09
CA SER A 100 -14.50 2.81 7.37
C SER A 100 -14.79 3.84 6.29
N LEU A 101 -16.06 4.18 6.10
CA LEU A 101 -16.49 5.17 5.13
C LEU A 101 -15.80 6.51 5.39
N GLY A 102 -15.13 7.02 4.35
CA GLY A 102 -14.33 8.24 4.42
C GLY A 102 -13.19 8.20 5.43
N MET A 103 -12.81 7.01 5.91
CA MET A 103 -11.81 6.80 6.98
C MET A 103 -12.19 7.53 8.28
N GLN A 104 -13.48 7.56 8.63
CA GLN A 104 -13.97 8.29 9.81
C GLN A 104 -14.07 7.42 11.07
N GLY A 105 -13.85 6.11 10.96
CA GLY A 105 -13.95 5.18 12.09
C GLY A 105 -15.36 5.02 12.67
N LYS A 106 -16.41 5.36 11.90
CA LYS A 106 -17.81 5.38 12.39
C LYS A 106 -18.69 4.32 11.76
N GLU A 107 -18.50 4.06 10.49
CA GLU A 107 -19.32 3.14 9.71
C GLU A 107 -18.38 2.30 8.83
N ILE A 108 -18.57 0.98 8.85
CA ILE A 108 -17.77 0.05 8.05
C ILE A 108 -18.13 0.18 6.57
N THR A 109 -17.14 0.02 5.70
CA THR A 109 -17.35 -0.06 4.25
C THR A 109 -18.01 -1.38 3.85
N ASP A 110 -18.48 -1.47 2.60
CA ASP A 110 -18.86 -2.75 2.03
C ASP A 110 -17.60 -3.54 1.66
N VAL A 111 -17.15 -4.38 2.61
CA VAL A 111 -15.91 -5.13 2.52
C VAL A 111 -15.91 -6.07 1.32
N GLU A 112 -17.02 -6.78 1.11
CA GLU A 112 -17.17 -7.77 0.05
C GLU A 112 -17.09 -7.12 -1.34
N ASP A 113 -17.72 -5.96 -1.50
CA ASP A 113 -17.69 -5.20 -2.74
C ASP A 113 -16.31 -4.63 -3.03
N LEU A 114 -15.61 -4.12 -2.00
CA LEU A 114 -14.22 -3.66 -2.15
C LEU A 114 -13.28 -4.79 -2.59
N LEU A 115 -13.40 -5.97 -1.97
CA LEU A 115 -12.59 -7.13 -2.32
C LEU A 115 -12.92 -7.62 -3.74
N SER A 116 -14.20 -7.66 -4.10
CA SER A 116 -14.65 -8.04 -5.44
C SER A 116 -14.14 -7.08 -6.52
N ALA A 117 -13.97 -5.81 -6.19
CA ALA A 117 -13.35 -4.81 -7.07
C ALA A 117 -11.82 -4.93 -7.15
N GLY A 118 -11.21 -5.77 -6.31
CA GLY A 118 -9.77 -6.03 -6.34
C GLY A 118 -8.95 -5.38 -5.23
N ALA A 119 -9.56 -4.84 -4.18
CA ALA A 119 -8.80 -4.38 -3.01
C ALA A 119 -7.99 -5.55 -2.42
N ALA A 120 -6.69 -5.36 -2.25
CA ALA A 120 -5.77 -6.41 -1.81
C ALA A 120 -5.62 -6.49 -0.28
N ALA A 121 -6.16 -5.53 0.44
CA ALA A 121 -6.23 -5.45 1.90
C ALA A 121 -7.22 -4.35 2.29
N LEU A 122 -7.45 -4.16 3.60
CA LEU A 122 -8.14 -2.98 4.12
C LEU A 122 -7.22 -2.17 5.03
N SER A 123 -7.38 -0.85 5.03
CA SER A 123 -6.66 0.05 5.95
C SER A 123 -7.32 1.42 6.03
N ASP A 124 -7.37 1.99 7.23
CA ASP A 124 -7.65 3.42 7.44
C ASP A 124 -6.32 4.17 7.72
N ASP A 125 -5.22 3.76 7.06
CA ASP A 125 -3.90 4.33 7.31
C ASP A 125 -3.85 5.85 7.16
N GLY A 126 -3.16 6.47 8.13
CA GLY A 126 -3.10 7.91 8.34
C GLY A 126 -4.14 8.39 9.37
N VAL A 127 -5.12 7.54 9.71
CA VAL A 127 -6.08 7.79 10.82
C VAL A 127 -6.25 6.48 11.59
N PRO A 128 -6.01 6.47 12.93
CA PRO A 128 -6.19 5.26 13.70
C PRO A 128 -7.66 4.86 13.80
N LEU A 129 -7.97 3.60 13.60
CA LEU A 129 -9.30 3.05 13.81
C LEU A 129 -9.51 2.78 15.31
N MET A 130 -10.10 3.75 16.04
CA MET A 130 -10.28 3.68 17.48
C MET A 130 -11.45 2.79 17.93
N SER A 131 -12.37 2.41 17.01
CA SER A 131 -13.51 1.54 17.34
C SER A 131 -13.09 0.07 17.26
N ALA A 132 -12.99 -0.58 18.42
CA ALA A 132 -12.77 -2.02 18.51
C ALA A 132 -13.92 -2.84 17.90
N GLU A 133 -15.16 -2.32 17.91
CA GLU A 133 -16.33 -2.95 17.30
C GLU A 133 -16.19 -2.99 15.79
N ILE A 134 -15.87 -1.87 15.15
CA ILE A 134 -15.64 -1.80 13.69
C ILE A 134 -14.45 -2.67 13.29
N MET A 135 -13.35 -2.64 14.03
CA MET A 135 -12.21 -3.50 13.76
C MET A 135 -12.58 -4.98 13.86
N ARG A 136 -13.33 -5.37 14.88
CA ARG A 136 -13.80 -6.75 15.04
C ARG A 136 -14.70 -7.18 13.87
N GLU A 137 -15.62 -6.34 13.45
CA GLU A 137 -16.50 -6.64 12.31
C GLU A 137 -15.70 -6.75 11.02
N ALA A 138 -14.78 -5.81 10.76
CA ALA A 138 -13.91 -5.85 9.59
C ALA A 138 -13.08 -7.16 9.56
N LEU A 139 -12.50 -7.58 10.67
CA LEU A 139 -11.75 -8.84 10.77
C LEU A 139 -12.61 -10.07 10.48
N ILE A 140 -13.88 -10.06 10.94
CA ILE A 140 -14.81 -11.15 10.67
C ILE A 140 -15.12 -11.22 9.17
N ARG A 141 -15.42 -10.09 8.53
CA ARG A 141 -15.76 -10.01 7.10
C ARG A 141 -14.54 -10.29 6.20
N MET A 142 -13.34 -9.89 6.62
CA MET A 142 -12.09 -10.19 5.90
C MET A 142 -11.65 -11.65 5.98
N LYS A 143 -12.02 -12.36 7.06
CA LYS A 143 -11.53 -13.73 7.34
C LYS A 143 -11.71 -14.71 6.17
N PRO A 144 -12.85 -14.76 5.45
CA PRO A 144 -13.02 -15.68 4.33
C PRO A 144 -12.05 -15.44 3.16
N SER A 145 -11.60 -14.21 2.96
CA SER A 145 -10.69 -13.85 1.87
C SER A 145 -9.24 -14.26 2.13
N GLY A 146 -8.86 -14.45 3.40
CA GLY A 146 -7.46 -14.65 3.79
C GLY A 146 -6.58 -13.41 3.64
N LEU A 147 -7.14 -12.26 3.28
CA LEU A 147 -6.41 -11.01 3.09
C LEU A 147 -6.28 -10.24 4.42
N PRO A 148 -5.21 -9.44 4.60
CA PRO A 148 -4.96 -8.74 5.86
C PRO A 148 -5.74 -7.43 5.99
N ILE A 149 -5.86 -6.96 7.25
CA ILE A 149 -6.09 -5.55 7.59
C ILE A 149 -4.75 -4.96 8.01
N LEU A 150 -4.36 -3.83 7.41
CA LEU A 150 -3.15 -3.09 7.75
C LEU A 150 -3.52 -1.97 8.72
N SER A 151 -3.17 -2.13 9.98
CA SER A 151 -3.54 -1.18 11.02
C SER A 151 -2.56 -0.01 11.08
N HIS A 152 -3.08 1.22 11.11
CA HIS A 152 -2.33 2.39 11.57
C HIS A 152 -2.28 2.35 13.09
N SER A 153 -1.17 1.87 13.63
CA SER A 153 -1.01 1.57 15.07
C SER A 153 -0.69 2.85 15.85
N GLU A 154 -1.69 3.70 15.97
CA GLU A 154 -1.62 4.94 16.75
C GLU A 154 -2.81 5.00 17.70
N ASP A 155 -2.55 5.34 18.98
CA ASP A 155 -3.58 5.57 19.98
C ASP A 155 -3.72 7.08 20.21
N GLY A 156 -4.87 7.63 19.82
CA GLY A 156 -5.14 9.08 19.92
C GLY A 156 -5.10 9.63 21.34
N ASP A 157 -5.41 8.80 22.34
CA ASP A 157 -5.36 9.21 23.76
C ASP A 157 -3.92 9.28 24.27
N LEU A 158 -3.01 8.48 23.69
CA LEU A 158 -1.59 8.51 24.01
C LEU A 158 -0.85 9.60 23.23
N VAL A 159 -1.10 9.70 21.92
CA VAL A 159 -0.43 10.66 21.02
C VAL A 159 -0.87 12.09 21.31
N ARG A 160 -2.18 12.32 21.56
CA ARG A 160 -2.75 13.65 21.82
C ARG A 160 -2.31 14.67 20.76
N ALA A 161 -1.62 15.73 21.22
CA ALA A 161 -1.01 16.77 20.37
C ALA A 161 0.50 16.57 20.18
N GLY A 162 1.00 15.36 20.38
CA GLY A 162 2.41 15.02 20.19
C GLY A 162 2.81 15.13 18.73
N VAL A 163 3.98 15.72 18.46
CA VAL A 163 4.50 15.93 17.11
C VAL A 163 5.82 15.21 16.85
N MET A 164 6.44 14.65 17.89
CA MET A 164 7.68 13.89 17.77
C MET A 164 7.89 12.99 19.00
N ASN A 165 8.76 12.01 18.89
CA ASN A 165 9.14 11.14 20.00
C ASN A 165 9.77 11.93 21.15
N GLU A 166 9.42 11.58 22.40
CA GLU A 166 10.11 12.10 23.57
C GLU A 166 11.59 11.69 23.58
N GLY A 167 12.45 12.67 23.74
CA GLY A 167 13.88 12.45 23.76
C GLY A 167 14.67 13.73 24.05
N ALA A 168 15.98 13.67 23.89
CA ALA A 168 16.85 14.82 24.08
C ALA A 168 16.47 15.98 23.13
N LEU A 169 16.12 15.64 21.88
CA LEU A 169 15.80 16.65 20.87
C LEU A 169 14.44 17.32 21.15
N SER A 170 13.38 16.54 21.46
CA SER A 170 12.07 17.10 21.76
C SER A 170 12.12 18.04 22.98
N ARG A 171 12.82 17.63 24.03
CA ARG A 171 13.06 18.50 25.20
C ARG A 171 13.80 19.77 24.86
N LYS A 172 14.87 19.68 24.01
CA LYS A 172 15.63 20.84 23.56
C LYS A 172 14.78 21.82 22.74
N LEU A 173 13.88 21.30 21.93
CA LEU A 173 13.01 22.10 21.03
C LEU A 173 11.69 22.55 21.72
N GLY A 174 11.37 22.03 22.90
CA GLY A 174 10.13 22.33 23.61
C GLY A 174 8.89 21.66 23.00
N TYR A 175 9.07 20.62 22.19
CA TYR A 175 7.96 19.85 21.60
C TYR A 175 7.59 18.64 22.47
N LYS A 176 6.30 18.28 22.37
CA LYS A 176 5.73 17.09 23.02
C LYS A 176 5.38 16.06 21.96
#